data_d654fbef94c1a3debcf7e574b32df641
#
_entry.id   d654fbef94c1a3debcf7e574b32df641
#
_cell.length_a   1.000
_cell.length_b   1.000
_cell.length_c   1.000
_cell.angle_alpha   90.00
_cell.angle_beta   90.00
_cell.angle_gamma   90.00
#
_symmetry.space_group_name_H-M   'P 1'
#
loop_
_entity.id
_entity.type
_entity.pdbx_description
1 polymer ?
#
loop_
_entity_poly.entity_id
_entity_poly.type
_entity_poly.pdbx_seq_one_letter_code
_entity_poly.pdbx_strand_id
1 'polypeptide(L)'
;MTLKQTNVKFHRTAAAAQRLGFRACKRCRPDASPGSPEWNLRQDVVGRAMRMIADGALERDGVPGLARQLGYSERHLNRVMTDELGAGPLAIARAQRAHTARLLIETTSMSFTDIAFAAGFGSVRQFNDTVREVFASSPTNLRAKRGSVAGAGPAGEVTLRLPARQPFAGAELLAFLGAHAIPGLESWDGECFALVLTLPHGHGAASLRSHDDHIEARVRLDDWADLSCAVQRLRRLLDLDADPIAIDEALRIEPTLGQLVQTMPGRRASASADPFQTTIRAIVGQQVSLAGARTVTARLVAALGAPIDADLVGGTALTHAFPTVEQLADAPDELFAMPTARRETVRRLAAATADGVLVLDAGVDHVETRARLLELKGIGPWTADYVVMRGLGHPDVFLSTDLVALNAMRALGLEPTDAVRWAPWRSYALHHLWASLGTLDAAARSATGPTLGQPVTSTTRTRSS
;
A
#
# COMPACT_ATOMS: atom_id res chain seq x y z
N MET A 1 -29.20 12.14 -21.79
CA MET A 1 -30.40 11.66 -21.07
C MET A 1 -30.11 11.83 -19.61
N THR A 2 -30.69 12.78 -18.91
CA THR A 2 -30.49 13.05 -17.48
C THR A 2 -31.37 12.08 -16.70
N LEU A 3 -30.75 11.28 -15.84
CA LEU A 3 -31.49 10.36 -14.98
C LEU A 3 -32.30 11.15 -13.94
N LYS A 4 -33.58 10.82 -13.78
CA LYS A 4 -34.41 11.39 -12.70
C LYS A 4 -33.90 10.81 -11.37
N GLN A 5 -33.71 11.66 -10.37
CA GLN A 5 -33.21 11.27 -9.04
C GLN A 5 -34.07 10.17 -8.38
N THR A 6 -35.37 10.15 -8.62
CA THR A 6 -36.31 9.14 -8.16
C THR A 6 -36.03 7.72 -8.68
N ASN A 7 -35.28 7.59 -9.78
CA ASN A 7 -34.91 6.32 -10.39
C ASN A 7 -33.49 5.86 -10.03
N VAL A 8 -32.83 6.56 -9.10
CA VAL A 8 -31.47 6.21 -8.64
C VAL A 8 -31.58 5.47 -7.32
N LYS A 9 -30.93 4.31 -7.23
CA LYS A 9 -30.75 3.55 -5.99
C LYS A 9 -29.27 3.45 -5.67
N PHE A 10 -28.91 3.79 -4.45
CA PHE A 10 -27.55 3.67 -3.96
C PHE A 10 -27.38 2.33 -3.24
N HIS A 11 -26.26 1.65 -3.50
CA HIS A 11 -25.89 0.40 -2.88
C HIS A 11 -24.51 0.55 -2.24
N ARG A 12 -24.33 0.03 -1.03
CA ARG A 12 -23.06 0.13 -0.29
C ARG A 12 -21.95 -0.69 -0.90
N THR A 13 -22.27 -1.76 -1.63
CA THR A 13 -21.29 -2.63 -2.28
C THR A 13 -21.78 -3.09 -3.66
N ALA A 14 -20.84 -3.44 -4.55
CA ALA A 14 -21.15 -4.06 -5.83
C ALA A 14 -21.92 -5.38 -5.65
N ALA A 15 -21.56 -6.16 -4.62
CA ALA A 15 -22.24 -7.41 -4.29
C ALA A 15 -23.71 -7.20 -3.88
N ALA A 16 -24.01 -6.13 -3.13
CA ALA A 16 -25.40 -5.78 -2.78
C ALA A 16 -26.21 -5.38 -4.02
N ALA A 17 -25.64 -4.60 -4.91
CA ALA A 17 -26.28 -4.22 -6.18
C ALA A 17 -26.56 -5.48 -7.03
N GLN A 18 -25.60 -6.38 -7.17
CA GLN A 18 -25.73 -7.63 -7.93
C GLN A 18 -26.83 -8.54 -7.38
N ARG A 19 -26.92 -8.70 -6.06
CA ARG A 19 -28.01 -9.47 -5.40
C ARG A 19 -29.40 -8.94 -5.72
N LEU A 20 -29.53 -7.64 -5.96
CA LEU A 20 -30.78 -6.99 -6.33
C LEU A 20 -31.01 -6.94 -7.85
N GLY A 21 -30.20 -7.67 -8.62
CA GLY A 21 -30.32 -7.80 -10.07
C GLY A 21 -29.67 -6.67 -10.88
N PHE A 22 -28.99 -5.73 -10.24
CA PHE A 22 -28.23 -4.69 -10.96
C PHE A 22 -26.93 -5.27 -11.52
N ARG A 23 -26.49 -4.72 -12.63
CA ARG A 23 -25.26 -5.12 -13.33
C ARG A 23 -24.32 -3.93 -13.45
N ALA A 24 -23.02 -4.21 -13.48
CA ALA A 24 -22.01 -3.18 -13.69
C ALA A 24 -22.24 -2.44 -15.02
N CYS A 25 -22.30 -1.12 -14.96
CA CYS A 25 -22.48 -0.28 -16.14
C CYS A 25 -21.26 -0.42 -17.07
N LYS A 26 -21.51 -0.73 -18.35
CA LYS A 26 -20.47 -0.92 -19.37
C LYS A 26 -19.73 0.38 -19.70
N ARG A 27 -20.38 1.54 -19.51
CA ARG A 27 -19.81 2.85 -19.83
C ARG A 27 -18.99 3.43 -18.70
N CYS A 28 -19.53 3.49 -17.48
CA CYS A 28 -18.86 4.11 -16.33
C CYS A 28 -18.07 3.14 -15.48
N ARG A 29 -18.19 1.82 -15.72
CA ARG A 29 -17.39 0.76 -15.08
C ARG A 29 -17.25 0.95 -13.55
N PRO A 30 -18.35 1.01 -12.80
CA PRO A 30 -18.29 1.29 -11.36
C PRO A 30 -17.53 0.22 -10.55
N ASP A 31 -17.38 -0.98 -11.13
CA ASP A 31 -16.58 -2.09 -10.64
C ASP A 31 -15.07 -1.84 -10.74
N ALA A 32 -14.63 -0.95 -11.64
CA ALA A 32 -13.23 -0.55 -11.80
C ALA A 32 -12.87 0.72 -11.00
N SER A 33 -13.85 1.35 -10.36
CA SER A 33 -13.61 2.52 -9.50
C SER A 33 -12.91 2.11 -8.21
N PRO A 34 -12.11 3.00 -7.59
CA PRO A 34 -11.55 2.77 -6.26
C PRO A 34 -12.62 2.35 -5.27
N GLY A 35 -12.27 1.48 -4.33
CA GLY A 35 -13.14 1.03 -3.25
C GLY A 35 -13.69 2.19 -2.40
N SER A 36 -14.64 1.92 -1.52
CA SER A 36 -15.11 2.94 -0.58
C SER A 36 -14.07 3.16 0.52
N PRO A 37 -13.56 4.38 0.74
CA PRO A 37 -12.62 4.68 1.82
C PRO A 37 -13.18 4.31 3.19
N GLU A 38 -14.49 4.36 3.34
CA GLU A 38 -15.20 4.04 4.60
C GLU A 38 -14.77 2.69 5.20
N TRP A 39 -14.61 1.66 4.36
CA TRP A 39 -14.23 0.33 4.85
C TRP A 39 -12.78 0.22 5.29
N ASN A 40 -11.90 0.99 4.65
CA ASN A 40 -10.49 1.02 5.02
C ASN A 40 -10.28 1.74 6.36
N LEU A 41 -11.15 2.69 6.71
CA LEU A 41 -11.08 3.46 7.95
C LEU A 41 -11.76 2.77 9.14
N ARG A 42 -12.78 1.94 8.88
CA ARG A 42 -13.55 1.29 9.94
C ARG A 42 -12.73 0.22 10.65
N GLN A 43 -12.71 0.29 11.97
CA GLN A 43 -12.06 -0.71 12.85
C GLN A 43 -13.03 -1.76 13.38
N ASP A 44 -14.31 -1.64 13.05
CA ASP A 44 -15.30 -2.64 13.43
C ASP A 44 -15.16 -3.95 12.65
N VAL A 45 -15.92 -4.95 13.06
CA VAL A 45 -15.88 -6.30 12.47
C VAL A 45 -16.11 -6.28 10.95
N VAL A 46 -16.93 -5.37 10.44
CA VAL A 46 -17.27 -5.29 9.03
C VAL A 46 -16.09 -4.73 8.23
N GLY A 47 -15.48 -3.63 8.69
CA GLY A 47 -14.30 -3.06 8.06
C GLY A 47 -13.11 -4.03 8.06
N ARG A 48 -12.87 -4.70 9.19
CA ARG A 48 -11.84 -5.75 9.31
C ARG A 48 -12.10 -6.91 8.35
N ALA A 49 -13.34 -7.43 8.33
CA ALA A 49 -13.74 -8.51 7.41
C ALA A 49 -13.51 -8.11 5.94
N MET A 50 -13.88 -6.89 5.55
CA MET A 50 -13.70 -6.40 4.18
C MET A 50 -12.22 -6.37 3.77
N ARG A 51 -11.33 -5.90 4.64
CA ARG A 51 -9.89 -5.88 4.37
C ARG A 51 -9.29 -7.28 4.28
N MET A 52 -9.71 -8.20 5.15
CA MET A 52 -9.27 -9.61 5.12
C MET A 52 -9.75 -10.34 3.86
N ILE A 53 -11.00 -10.12 3.45
CA ILE A 53 -11.53 -10.69 2.21
C ILE A 53 -10.75 -10.15 1.01
N ALA A 54 -10.45 -8.85 1.01
CA ALA A 54 -9.65 -8.23 -0.04
C ALA A 54 -8.22 -8.78 -0.12
N ASP A 55 -7.63 -9.19 1.00
CA ASP A 55 -6.31 -9.83 1.09
C ASP A 55 -6.36 -11.37 0.90
N GLY A 56 -7.48 -11.92 0.45
CA GLY A 56 -7.60 -13.34 0.08
C GLY A 56 -7.89 -14.30 1.25
N ALA A 57 -8.38 -13.81 2.40
CA ALA A 57 -8.65 -14.68 3.55
C ALA A 57 -9.71 -15.77 3.26
N LEU A 58 -10.68 -15.49 2.40
CA LEU A 58 -11.70 -16.49 2.05
C LEU A 58 -11.17 -17.60 1.13
N GLU A 59 -10.21 -17.31 0.30
CA GLU A 59 -9.53 -18.27 -0.55
C GLU A 59 -8.64 -19.21 0.27
N ARG A 60 -7.97 -18.68 1.30
CA ARG A 60 -7.07 -19.45 2.18
C ARG A 60 -7.84 -20.26 3.24
N ASP A 61 -8.75 -19.61 3.96
CA ASP A 61 -9.30 -20.12 5.22
C ASP A 61 -10.82 -20.37 5.19
N GLY A 62 -11.48 -19.96 4.12
CA GLY A 62 -12.94 -20.00 3.99
C GLY A 62 -13.66 -19.07 4.98
N VAL A 63 -15.00 -19.11 4.99
CA VAL A 63 -15.82 -18.34 5.94
C VAL A 63 -15.55 -18.77 7.39
N PRO A 64 -15.38 -20.06 7.71
CA PRO A 64 -15.04 -20.49 9.08
C PRO A 64 -13.74 -19.88 9.60
N GLY A 65 -12.69 -19.83 8.76
CA GLY A 65 -11.42 -19.24 9.12
C GLY A 65 -11.51 -17.74 9.33
N LEU A 66 -12.14 -17.02 8.40
CA LEU A 66 -12.40 -15.58 8.54
C LEU A 66 -13.16 -15.25 9.83
N ALA A 67 -14.23 -15.98 10.13
CA ALA A 67 -15.04 -15.77 11.32
C ALA A 67 -14.23 -16.01 12.60
N ARG A 68 -13.43 -17.08 12.65
CA ARG A 68 -12.55 -17.40 13.78
C ARG A 68 -11.51 -16.31 14.03
N GLN A 69 -10.83 -15.83 12.98
CA GLN A 69 -9.82 -14.76 13.08
C GLN A 69 -10.44 -13.44 13.60
N LEU A 70 -11.70 -13.18 13.27
CA LEU A 70 -12.43 -12.01 13.76
C LEU A 70 -13.03 -12.19 15.16
N GLY A 71 -13.00 -13.41 15.73
CA GLY A 71 -13.57 -13.73 17.05
C GLY A 71 -15.09 -13.92 17.04
N TYR A 72 -15.69 -14.30 15.89
CA TYR A 72 -17.14 -14.46 15.74
C TYR A 72 -17.53 -15.84 15.19
N SER A 73 -18.80 -16.21 15.36
CA SER A 73 -19.37 -17.33 14.62
C SER A 73 -19.68 -16.93 13.17
N GLU A 74 -19.63 -17.89 12.24
CA GLU A 74 -19.96 -17.66 10.82
C GLU A 74 -21.35 -17.04 10.65
N ARG A 75 -22.33 -17.51 11.43
CA ARG A 75 -23.71 -17.00 11.41
C ARG A 75 -23.75 -15.52 11.81
N HIS A 76 -23.02 -15.13 12.85
CA HIS A 76 -22.96 -13.76 13.32
C HIS A 76 -22.28 -12.86 12.28
N LEU A 77 -21.11 -13.27 11.78
CA LEU A 77 -20.38 -12.56 10.74
C LEU A 77 -21.25 -12.34 9.50
N ASN A 78 -21.88 -13.40 8.99
CA ASN A 78 -22.77 -13.32 7.83
C ASN A 78 -23.94 -12.36 8.05
N ARG A 79 -24.55 -12.37 9.24
CA ARG A 79 -25.66 -11.48 9.60
C ARG A 79 -25.19 -10.04 9.62
N VAL A 80 -24.12 -9.71 10.37
CA VAL A 80 -23.61 -8.34 10.50
C VAL A 80 -23.19 -7.76 9.15
N MET A 81 -22.46 -8.53 8.33
CA MET A 81 -22.09 -8.10 7.01
C MET A 81 -23.29 -7.91 6.09
N THR A 82 -24.29 -8.79 6.16
CA THR A 82 -25.51 -8.65 5.35
C THR A 82 -26.32 -7.42 5.75
N ASP A 83 -26.49 -7.18 7.05
CA ASP A 83 -27.22 -6.02 7.57
C ASP A 83 -26.55 -4.70 7.18
N GLU A 84 -25.21 -4.65 7.24
CA GLU A 84 -24.45 -3.43 6.96
C GLU A 84 -24.14 -3.21 5.47
N LEU A 85 -23.75 -4.29 4.77
CA LEU A 85 -23.27 -4.20 3.39
C LEU A 85 -24.31 -4.63 2.35
N GLY A 86 -25.41 -5.20 2.79
CA GLY A 86 -26.40 -5.84 1.91
C GLY A 86 -25.93 -7.16 1.31
N ALA A 87 -24.78 -7.71 1.74
CA ALA A 87 -24.20 -8.94 1.22
C ALA A 87 -23.29 -9.62 2.25
N GLY A 88 -23.36 -10.95 2.33
CA GLY A 88 -22.47 -11.74 3.18
C GLY A 88 -21.10 -11.97 2.55
N PRO A 89 -20.14 -12.58 3.31
CA PRO A 89 -18.74 -12.76 2.90
C PRO A 89 -18.57 -13.42 1.53
N LEU A 90 -19.28 -14.53 1.27
CA LEU A 90 -19.17 -15.27 0.00
C LEU A 90 -19.64 -14.46 -1.21
N ALA A 91 -20.68 -13.62 -1.05
CA ALA A 91 -21.15 -12.77 -2.14
C ALA A 91 -20.16 -11.66 -2.46
N ILE A 92 -19.48 -11.12 -1.45
CA ILE A 92 -18.43 -10.12 -1.59
C ILE A 92 -17.22 -10.73 -2.29
N ALA A 93 -16.73 -11.87 -1.85
CA ALA A 93 -15.61 -12.57 -2.51
C ALA A 93 -15.96 -12.95 -3.96
N ARG A 94 -17.19 -13.37 -4.22
CA ARG A 94 -17.65 -13.65 -5.60
C ARG A 94 -17.60 -12.40 -6.49
N ALA A 95 -17.99 -11.25 -5.96
CA ALA A 95 -17.91 -9.99 -6.69
C ALA A 95 -16.46 -9.59 -6.98
N GLN A 96 -15.56 -9.79 -6.02
CA GLN A 96 -14.11 -9.55 -6.19
C GLN A 96 -13.51 -10.48 -7.25
N ARG A 97 -13.79 -11.80 -7.18
CA ARG A 97 -13.35 -12.77 -8.20
C ARG A 97 -13.84 -12.40 -9.60
N ALA A 98 -15.10 -11.98 -9.71
CA ALA A 98 -15.63 -11.53 -11.01
C ALA A 98 -14.88 -10.28 -11.53
N HIS A 99 -14.54 -9.35 -10.64
CA HIS A 99 -13.75 -8.16 -10.98
C HIS A 99 -12.33 -8.53 -11.44
N THR A 100 -11.61 -9.38 -10.68
CA THR A 100 -10.28 -9.88 -11.05
C THR A 100 -10.32 -10.60 -12.40
N ALA A 101 -11.32 -11.47 -12.61
CA ALA A 101 -11.51 -12.16 -13.89
C ALA A 101 -11.68 -11.18 -15.06
N ARG A 102 -12.51 -10.17 -14.89
CA ARG A 102 -12.71 -9.14 -15.92
C ARG A 102 -11.42 -8.39 -16.21
N LEU A 103 -10.68 -8.01 -15.17
CA LEU A 103 -9.39 -7.35 -15.30
C LEU A 103 -8.44 -8.21 -16.16
N LEU A 104 -8.27 -9.48 -15.82
CA LEU A 104 -7.43 -10.41 -16.58
C LEU A 104 -7.92 -10.62 -18.02
N ILE A 105 -9.23 -10.76 -18.26
CA ILE A 105 -9.80 -10.89 -19.60
C ILE A 105 -9.45 -9.68 -20.47
N GLU A 106 -9.53 -8.47 -19.90
CA GLU A 106 -9.35 -7.23 -20.63
C GLU A 106 -7.87 -6.83 -20.80
N THR A 107 -6.98 -7.28 -19.91
CA THR A 107 -5.57 -6.83 -19.89
C THR A 107 -4.56 -7.88 -20.34
N THR A 108 -4.93 -9.16 -20.38
CA THR A 108 -3.97 -10.25 -20.65
C THR A 108 -4.36 -11.08 -21.86
N SER A 109 -3.39 -11.86 -22.39
CA SER A 109 -3.59 -12.90 -23.39
C SER A 109 -3.80 -14.30 -22.78
N MET A 110 -3.87 -14.43 -21.44
CA MET A 110 -4.05 -15.71 -20.74
C MET A 110 -5.25 -16.49 -21.27
N SER A 111 -5.20 -17.81 -21.24
CA SER A 111 -6.35 -18.67 -21.56
C SER A 111 -7.49 -18.43 -20.58
N PHE A 112 -8.73 -18.67 -20.98
CA PHE A 112 -9.87 -18.52 -20.04
C PHE A 112 -9.82 -19.54 -18.90
N THR A 113 -9.14 -20.66 -19.10
CA THR A 113 -8.87 -21.66 -18.06
C THR A 113 -7.94 -21.08 -17.02
N ASP A 114 -6.81 -20.50 -17.44
CA ASP A 114 -5.84 -19.90 -16.52
C ASP A 114 -6.45 -18.70 -15.79
N ILE A 115 -7.22 -17.87 -16.50
CA ILE A 115 -7.94 -16.74 -15.88
C ILE A 115 -8.94 -17.23 -14.82
N ALA A 116 -9.65 -18.34 -15.07
CA ALA A 116 -10.61 -18.86 -14.10
C ALA A 116 -9.91 -19.20 -12.77
N PHE A 117 -8.78 -19.92 -12.83
CA PHE A 117 -8.03 -20.29 -11.63
C PHE A 117 -7.31 -19.09 -11.01
N ALA A 118 -6.65 -18.25 -11.79
CA ALA A 118 -6.01 -17.03 -11.32
C ALA A 118 -6.97 -16.03 -10.64
N ALA A 119 -8.23 -16.01 -11.04
CA ALA A 119 -9.26 -15.21 -10.41
C ALA A 119 -9.93 -15.91 -9.19
N GLY A 120 -9.44 -17.09 -8.77
CA GLY A 120 -9.92 -17.81 -7.59
C GLY A 120 -11.23 -18.58 -7.80
N PHE A 121 -11.57 -18.98 -9.03
CA PHE A 121 -12.72 -19.86 -9.29
C PHE A 121 -12.30 -21.32 -9.19
N GLY A 122 -13.14 -22.13 -8.55
CA GLY A 122 -12.92 -23.58 -8.44
C GLY A 122 -13.15 -24.36 -9.76
N SER A 123 -13.72 -23.73 -10.80
CA SER A 123 -13.90 -24.33 -12.11
C SER A 123 -14.16 -23.29 -13.21
N VAL A 124 -13.81 -23.64 -14.46
CA VAL A 124 -14.09 -22.83 -15.65
C VAL A 124 -15.61 -22.65 -15.85
N ARG A 125 -16.43 -23.61 -15.45
CA ARG A 125 -17.90 -23.49 -15.50
C ARG A 125 -18.36 -22.37 -14.57
N GLN A 126 -17.95 -22.40 -13.30
CA GLN A 126 -18.31 -21.36 -12.31
C GLN A 126 -17.84 -19.97 -12.78
N PHE A 127 -16.64 -19.85 -13.32
CA PHE A 127 -16.12 -18.63 -13.92
C PHE A 127 -17.04 -18.12 -15.04
N ASN A 128 -17.35 -18.95 -16.03
CA ASN A 128 -18.22 -18.56 -17.15
C ASN A 128 -19.60 -18.08 -16.69
N ASP A 129 -20.23 -18.85 -15.77
CA ASP A 129 -21.56 -18.51 -15.24
C ASP A 129 -21.52 -17.20 -14.45
N THR A 130 -20.51 -17.01 -13.61
CA THR A 130 -20.35 -15.76 -12.83
C THR A 130 -20.09 -14.55 -13.73
N VAL A 131 -19.20 -14.67 -14.72
CA VAL A 131 -18.90 -13.59 -15.66
C VAL A 131 -20.16 -13.21 -16.47
N ARG A 132 -20.94 -14.17 -16.94
CA ARG A 132 -22.19 -13.90 -17.65
C ARG A 132 -23.23 -13.22 -16.77
N GLU A 133 -23.38 -13.70 -15.55
CA GLU A 133 -24.33 -13.13 -14.58
C GLU A 133 -24.00 -11.69 -14.22
N VAL A 134 -22.72 -11.44 -13.83
CA VAL A 134 -22.28 -10.13 -13.35
C VAL A 134 -22.18 -9.10 -14.47
N PHE A 135 -21.68 -9.48 -15.66
CA PHE A 135 -21.39 -8.53 -16.74
C PHE A 135 -22.35 -8.62 -17.92
N ALA A 136 -23.33 -9.52 -17.92
CA ALA A 136 -24.22 -9.78 -19.04
C ALA A 136 -23.47 -9.99 -20.38
N SER A 137 -22.31 -10.64 -20.30
CA SER A 137 -21.42 -10.86 -21.43
C SER A 137 -20.59 -12.12 -21.22
N SER A 138 -20.27 -12.85 -22.28
CA SER A 138 -19.34 -13.97 -22.18
C SER A 138 -17.89 -13.47 -22.02
N PRO A 139 -16.97 -14.27 -21.46
CA PRO A 139 -15.55 -13.93 -21.43
C PRO A 139 -14.98 -13.59 -22.82
N THR A 140 -15.38 -14.34 -23.84
CA THR A 140 -14.99 -14.09 -25.25
C THR A 140 -15.46 -12.70 -25.71
N ASN A 141 -16.71 -12.33 -25.43
CA ASN A 141 -17.23 -11.03 -25.81
C ASN A 141 -16.61 -9.87 -25.03
N LEU A 142 -16.21 -10.09 -23.76
CA LEU A 142 -15.46 -9.11 -22.99
C LEU A 142 -14.07 -8.90 -23.59
N ARG A 143 -13.38 -9.98 -23.97
CA ARG A 143 -12.08 -9.91 -24.64
C ARG A 143 -12.15 -9.23 -26.00
N ALA A 144 -13.16 -9.52 -26.80
CA ALA A 144 -13.34 -8.90 -28.12
C ALA A 144 -13.61 -7.39 -28.07
N LYS A 145 -14.13 -6.89 -26.93
CA LYS A 145 -14.33 -5.45 -26.69
C LYS A 145 -13.09 -4.74 -26.18
N ARG A 146 -12.02 -5.47 -25.94
CA ARG A 146 -10.71 -4.94 -25.63
C ARG A 146 -10.32 -3.96 -26.76
N GLY A 147 -10.25 -2.64 -26.47
CA GLY A 147 -9.62 -1.69 -27.36
C GLY A 147 -8.17 -2.14 -27.59
N SER A 148 -7.54 -1.67 -28.66
CA SER A 148 -6.12 -1.91 -28.90
C SER A 148 -5.29 -1.45 -27.69
N VAL A 149 -5.18 -2.33 -26.68
CA VAL A 149 -4.22 -2.14 -25.59
C VAL A 149 -2.87 -2.48 -26.20
N ALA A 150 -2.01 -1.48 -26.28
CA ALA A 150 -0.64 -1.59 -26.75
C ALA A 150 0.04 -2.77 -26.04
N GLY A 151 0.49 -3.74 -26.85
CA GLY A 151 1.42 -4.78 -26.50
C GLY A 151 0.93 -5.76 -25.42
N ALA A 152 0.73 -7.04 -25.80
CA ALA A 152 0.94 -8.11 -24.85
C ALA A 152 2.37 -7.95 -24.34
N GLY A 153 2.53 -7.65 -23.04
CA GLY A 153 3.83 -7.69 -22.38
C GLY A 153 4.52 -9.04 -22.58
N PRO A 154 5.77 -9.18 -22.18
CA PRO A 154 6.48 -10.45 -22.20
C PRO A 154 5.62 -11.56 -21.58
N ALA A 155 5.80 -12.80 -22.04
CA ALA A 155 5.09 -13.94 -21.44
C ALA A 155 5.33 -13.93 -19.92
N GLY A 156 4.26 -14.07 -19.12
CA GLY A 156 4.36 -14.04 -17.66
C GLY A 156 4.24 -12.65 -17.02
N GLU A 157 3.93 -11.58 -17.77
CA GLU A 157 3.69 -10.23 -17.23
C GLU A 157 2.26 -9.77 -17.50
N VAL A 158 1.67 -9.12 -16.52
CA VAL A 158 0.36 -8.47 -16.65
C VAL A 158 0.51 -6.99 -16.36
N THR A 159 0.09 -6.14 -17.30
CA THR A 159 0.00 -4.70 -17.09
C THR A 159 -1.41 -4.35 -16.61
N LEU A 160 -1.49 -3.73 -15.46
CA LEU A 160 -2.72 -3.31 -14.80
C LEU A 160 -2.81 -1.79 -14.76
N ARG A 161 -4.01 -1.29 -14.94
CA ARG A 161 -4.34 0.09 -14.62
C ARG A 161 -5.02 0.13 -13.26
N LEU A 162 -4.36 0.70 -12.26
CA LEU A 162 -4.87 0.87 -10.90
C LEU A 162 -5.39 2.30 -10.76
N PRO A 163 -6.72 2.53 -10.90
CA PRO A 163 -7.29 3.87 -10.85
C PRO A 163 -7.19 4.48 -9.45
N ALA A 164 -6.98 5.79 -9.40
CA ALA A 164 -7.01 6.61 -8.19
C ALA A 164 -8.05 7.72 -8.30
N ARG A 165 -8.62 8.13 -7.16
CA ARG A 165 -9.50 9.32 -7.12
C ARG A 165 -8.67 10.57 -7.27
N GLN A 166 -9.22 11.54 -7.99
CA GLN A 166 -8.61 12.85 -8.21
C GLN A 166 -9.00 13.87 -7.10
N PRO A 167 -8.07 14.77 -6.74
CA PRO A 167 -6.69 14.90 -7.23
C PRO A 167 -5.78 13.76 -6.77
N PHE A 168 -4.68 13.52 -7.51
CA PHE A 168 -3.76 12.42 -7.23
C PHE A 168 -2.30 12.82 -7.44
N ALA A 169 -1.55 12.96 -6.37
CA ALA A 169 -0.12 13.27 -6.38
C ALA A 169 0.74 11.98 -6.54
N GLY A 170 0.51 11.23 -7.63
CA GLY A 170 1.09 9.89 -7.81
C GLY A 170 2.59 9.89 -8.06
N ALA A 171 3.10 10.84 -8.82
CA ALA A 171 4.55 10.95 -9.09
C ALA A 171 5.32 11.26 -7.80
N GLU A 172 4.80 12.15 -6.97
CA GLU A 172 5.40 12.49 -5.68
C GLU A 172 5.37 11.31 -4.72
N LEU A 173 4.26 10.55 -4.70
CA LEU A 173 4.13 9.33 -3.92
C LEU A 173 5.20 8.30 -4.31
N LEU A 174 5.41 8.04 -5.62
CA LEU A 174 6.45 7.11 -6.07
C LEU A 174 7.85 7.62 -5.76
N ALA A 175 8.12 8.93 -5.88
CA ALA A 175 9.38 9.52 -5.48
C ALA A 175 9.64 9.37 -3.97
N PHE A 176 8.60 9.55 -3.13
CA PHE A 176 8.69 9.30 -1.69
C PHE A 176 9.05 7.84 -1.40
N LEU A 177 8.39 6.87 -2.03
CA LEU A 177 8.73 5.44 -1.90
C LEU A 177 10.16 5.17 -2.38
N GLY A 178 10.55 5.76 -3.52
CA GLY A 178 11.89 5.64 -4.09
C GLY A 178 12.98 6.15 -3.15
N ALA A 179 12.77 7.28 -2.48
CA ALA A 179 13.71 7.81 -1.48
C ALA A 179 13.94 6.84 -0.31
N HIS A 180 12.97 5.99 -0.02
CA HIS A 180 13.01 4.99 1.04
C HIS A 180 13.34 3.56 0.54
N ALA A 181 13.57 3.38 -0.76
CA ALA A 181 13.77 2.07 -1.38
C ALA A 181 14.97 1.32 -0.79
N ILE A 182 14.78 0.03 -0.49
CA ILE A 182 15.80 -0.87 0.02
C ILE A 182 16.45 -1.59 -1.16
N PRO A 183 17.75 -1.38 -1.44
CA PRO A 183 18.45 -2.05 -2.53
C PRO A 183 18.26 -3.57 -2.52
N GLY A 184 17.97 -4.13 -3.68
CA GLY A 184 17.70 -5.55 -3.88
C GLY A 184 16.25 -5.98 -3.64
N LEU A 185 15.52 -5.30 -2.76
CA LEU A 185 14.11 -5.54 -2.47
C LEU A 185 13.19 -4.55 -3.21
N GLU A 186 13.67 -3.32 -3.33
CA GLU A 186 12.96 -2.20 -3.98
C GLU A 186 13.96 -1.43 -4.86
N SER A 187 13.47 -0.79 -5.91
CA SER A 187 14.28 0.07 -6.77
C SER A 187 13.52 1.29 -7.28
N TRP A 188 14.24 2.36 -7.57
CA TRP A 188 13.72 3.60 -8.11
C TRP A 188 14.67 4.17 -9.15
N ASP A 189 14.18 4.43 -10.35
CA ASP A 189 14.99 4.97 -11.46
C ASP A 189 14.71 6.47 -11.76
N GLY A 190 13.87 7.12 -10.98
CA GLY A 190 13.39 8.49 -11.18
C GLY A 190 11.95 8.59 -11.72
N GLU A 191 11.43 7.52 -12.28
CA GLU A 191 10.08 7.42 -12.86
C GLU A 191 9.33 6.17 -12.43
N CYS A 192 10.02 5.05 -12.33
CA CYS A 192 9.47 3.74 -12.04
C CYS A 192 9.92 3.27 -10.65
N PHE A 193 8.97 2.96 -9.78
CA PHE A 193 9.23 2.29 -8.53
C PHE A 193 8.95 0.80 -8.68
N ALA A 194 9.94 -0.04 -8.40
CA ALA A 194 9.76 -1.49 -8.44
C ALA A 194 9.98 -2.10 -7.05
N LEU A 195 9.24 -3.17 -6.75
CA LEU A 195 9.29 -3.88 -5.47
C LEU A 195 9.03 -5.36 -5.63
N VAL A 196 9.60 -6.15 -4.71
CA VAL A 196 9.24 -7.54 -4.50
C VAL A 196 8.04 -7.62 -3.56
N LEU A 197 7.10 -8.52 -3.84
CA LEU A 197 5.95 -8.84 -3.02
C LEU A 197 6.11 -10.26 -2.47
N THR A 198 6.03 -10.42 -1.15
CA THR A 198 5.82 -11.74 -0.53
C THR A 198 4.33 -12.01 -0.49
N LEU A 199 3.88 -13.12 -1.07
CA LEU A 199 2.48 -13.44 -1.32
C LEU A 199 2.15 -14.83 -0.75
N PRO A 200 0.86 -15.21 -0.61
CA PRO A 200 0.46 -16.48 -0.01
C PRO A 200 1.04 -17.74 -0.68
N HIS A 201 1.24 -17.75 -2.00
CA HIS A 201 1.69 -18.90 -2.75
C HIS A 201 3.08 -18.73 -3.37
N GLY A 202 3.83 -17.68 -2.98
CA GLY A 202 5.17 -17.42 -3.48
C GLY A 202 5.54 -15.95 -3.48
N HIS A 203 6.27 -15.51 -4.49
CA HIS A 203 6.69 -14.14 -4.63
C HIS A 203 6.10 -13.51 -5.89
N GLY A 204 6.15 -12.20 -5.92
CA GLY A 204 5.85 -11.41 -7.10
C GLY A 204 6.78 -10.21 -7.20
N ALA A 205 6.88 -9.66 -8.39
CA ALA A 205 7.50 -8.38 -8.64
C ALA A 205 6.51 -7.43 -9.31
N ALA A 206 6.52 -6.18 -8.90
CA ALA A 206 5.71 -5.13 -9.49
C ALA A 206 6.56 -3.93 -9.84
N SER A 207 6.32 -3.36 -11.04
CA SER A 207 6.90 -2.10 -11.50
C SER A 207 5.79 -1.08 -11.68
N LEU A 208 5.90 0.08 -11.03
CA LEU A 208 4.85 1.06 -10.87
C LEU A 208 5.24 2.38 -11.54
N ARG A 209 4.39 2.90 -12.44
CA ARG A 209 4.52 4.22 -13.04
C ARG A 209 3.28 5.06 -12.78
N SER A 210 3.47 6.34 -12.48
CA SER A 210 2.35 7.25 -12.25
C SER A 210 1.86 7.86 -13.56
N HIS A 211 0.54 7.91 -13.69
CA HIS A 211 -0.20 8.70 -14.67
C HIS A 211 -1.18 9.62 -13.92
N ASP A 212 -1.82 10.54 -14.66
CA ASP A 212 -2.67 11.56 -14.04
C ASP A 212 -3.79 10.98 -13.17
N ASP A 213 -4.43 9.89 -13.61
CA ASP A 213 -5.63 9.32 -12.96
C ASP A 213 -5.45 7.86 -12.49
N HIS A 214 -4.25 7.30 -12.63
CA HIS A 214 -3.98 5.91 -12.25
C HIS A 214 -2.48 5.63 -12.08
N ILE A 215 -2.19 4.49 -11.46
CA ILE A 215 -0.88 3.86 -11.52
C ILE A 215 -0.92 2.74 -12.56
N GLU A 216 0.00 2.75 -13.51
CA GLU A 216 0.31 1.59 -14.33
C GLU A 216 1.17 0.65 -13.49
N ALA A 217 0.69 -0.58 -13.27
CA ALA A 217 1.40 -1.62 -12.55
C ALA A 217 1.68 -2.80 -13.49
N ARG A 218 2.97 -3.09 -13.74
CA ARG A 218 3.40 -4.32 -14.41
C ARG A 218 3.74 -5.33 -13.34
N VAL A 219 3.04 -6.46 -13.36
CA VAL A 219 3.09 -7.46 -12.30
C VAL A 219 3.49 -8.81 -12.88
N ARG A 220 4.42 -9.49 -12.21
CA ARG A 220 4.82 -10.87 -12.45
C ARG A 220 4.68 -11.63 -11.15
N LEU A 221 4.18 -12.84 -11.18
CA LEU A 221 3.86 -13.64 -10.01
C LEU A 221 4.33 -15.07 -10.22
N ASP A 222 4.81 -15.73 -9.15
CA ASP A 222 5.07 -17.16 -9.12
C ASP A 222 3.78 -17.95 -9.31
N ASP A 223 2.70 -17.52 -8.66
CA ASP A 223 1.37 -18.09 -8.80
C ASP A 223 0.33 -16.98 -9.09
N TRP A 224 -0.40 -17.16 -10.19
CA TRP A 224 -1.44 -16.19 -10.59
C TRP A 224 -2.65 -16.17 -9.66
N ALA A 225 -2.84 -17.17 -8.81
CA ALA A 225 -3.85 -17.16 -7.75
C ALA A 225 -3.63 -15.97 -6.79
N ASP A 226 -2.41 -15.48 -6.68
CA ASP A 226 -2.04 -14.35 -5.83
C ASP A 226 -2.34 -12.97 -6.44
N LEU A 227 -2.81 -12.88 -7.68
CA LEU A 227 -3.02 -11.60 -8.36
C LEU A 227 -3.96 -10.66 -7.58
N SER A 228 -5.04 -11.19 -7.05
CA SER A 228 -5.99 -10.38 -6.28
C SER A 228 -5.33 -9.80 -5.03
N CYS A 229 -4.57 -10.62 -4.30
CA CYS A 229 -3.81 -10.22 -3.12
C CYS A 229 -2.75 -9.17 -3.48
N ALA A 230 -1.97 -9.40 -4.54
CA ALA A 230 -0.96 -8.46 -5.04
C ALA A 230 -1.57 -7.09 -5.37
N VAL A 231 -2.69 -7.06 -6.10
CA VAL A 231 -3.41 -5.82 -6.44
C VAL A 231 -3.85 -5.08 -5.17
N GLN A 232 -4.42 -5.78 -4.19
CA GLN A 232 -4.87 -5.15 -2.94
C GLN A 232 -3.69 -4.61 -2.11
N ARG A 233 -2.57 -5.33 -2.06
CA ARG A 233 -1.35 -4.86 -1.39
C ARG A 233 -0.77 -3.63 -2.07
N LEU A 234 -0.75 -3.58 -3.40
CA LEU A 234 -0.33 -2.40 -4.17
C LEU A 234 -1.29 -1.22 -3.94
N ARG A 235 -2.61 -1.44 -3.95
CA ARG A 235 -3.59 -0.39 -3.65
C ARG A 235 -3.40 0.19 -2.26
N ARG A 236 -3.15 -0.67 -1.26
CA ARG A 236 -2.88 -0.26 0.13
C ARG A 236 -1.56 0.50 0.24
N LEU A 237 -0.47 -0.01 -0.35
CA LEU A 237 0.82 0.67 -0.39
C LEU A 237 0.71 2.10 -0.93
N LEU A 238 -0.10 2.27 -1.99
CA LEU A 238 -0.26 3.52 -2.71
C LEU A 238 -1.46 4.36 -2.23
N ASP A 239 -2.20 3.87 -1.23
CA ASP A 239 -3.39 4.56 -0.69
C ASP A 239 -4.39 4.98 -1.80
N LEU A 240 -4.65 4.09 -2.77
CA LEU A 240 -5.46 4.41 -3.95
C LEU A 240 -6.96 4.51 -3.65
N ASP A 241 -7.40 4.00 -2.50
CA ASP A 241 -8.81 4.01 -2.09
C ASP A 241 -9.21 5.26 -1.30
N ALA A 242 -8.25 6.12 -0.93
CA ALA A 242 -8.50 7.37 -0.22
C ALA A 242 -9.49 8.29 -0.96
N ASP A 243 -10.20 9.12 -0.19
CA ASP A 243 -11.00 10.23 -0.70
C ASP A 243 -10.22 11.54 -0.57
N PRO A 244 -9.49 11.96 -1.62
CA PRO A 244 -8.61 13.13 -1.54
C PRO A 244 -9.39 14.44 -1.37
N ILE A 245 -10.64 14.50 -1.85
CA ILE A 245 -11.47 15.71 -1.73
C ILE A 245 -11.82 15.91 -0.26
N ALA A 246 -12.37 14.90 0.40
CA ALA A 246 -12.74 14.98 1.82
C ALA A 246 -11.52 15.27 2.71
N ILE A 247 -10.38 14.64 2.42
CA ILE A 247 -9.13 14.83 3.16
C ILE A 247 -8.61 16.27 2.98
N ASP A 248 -8.47 16.70 1.74
CA ASP A 248 -7.95 18.03 1.41
C ASP A 248 -8.84 19.15 1.97
N GLU A 249 -10.17 19.01 1.87
CA GLU A 249 -11.13 19.96 2.44
C GLU A 249 -10.99 20.06 3.96
N ALA A 250 -10.86 18.93 4.65
CA ALA A 250 -10.69 18.93 6.11
C ALA A 250 -9.37 19.58 6.54
N LEU A 251 -8.26 19.28 5.86
CA LEU A 251 -6.94 19.84 6.20
C LEU A 251 -6.81 21.33 5.84
N ARG A 252 -7.57 21.82 4.84
CA ARG A 252 -7.59 23.24 4.47
C ARG A 252 -8.23 24.15 5.53
N ILE A 253 -8.96 23.60 6.50
CA ILE A 253 -9.56 24.38 7.59
C ILE A 253 -8.46 25.06 8.44
N GLU A 254 -7.30 24.39 8.61
CA GLU A 254 -6.13 25.02 9.24
C GLU A 254 -5.34 25.78 8.15
N PRO A 255 -5.14 27.13 8.29
CA PRO A 255 -4.59 27.96 7.22
C PRO A 255 -3.20 27.54 6.74
N THR A 256 -2.32 27.12 7.64
CA THR A 256 -0.94 26.75 7.32
C THR A 256 -0.89 25.42 6.57
N LEU A 257 -1.62 24.41 7.04
CA LEU A 257 -1.78 23.16 6.30
C LEU A 257 -2.52 23.37 4.99
N GLY A 258 -3.49 24.28 4.96
CA GLY A 258 -4.21 24.65 3.75
C GLY A 258 -3.30 25.12 2.63
N GLN A 259 -2.22 25.85 2.94
CA GLN A 259 -1.20 26.25 1.96
C GLN A 259 -0.42 25.04 1.43
N LEU A 260 -0.05 24.11 2.30
CA LEU A 260 0.64 22.87 1.88
C LEU A 260 -0.25 22.01 0.99
N VAL A 261 -1.54 21.87 1.33
CA VAL A 261 -2.53 21.16 0.52
C VAL A 261 -2.75 21.83 -0.84
N GLN A 262 -2.77 23.16 -0.91
CA GLN A 262 -2.87 23.90 -2.17
C GLN A 262 -1.66 23.66 -3.08
N THR A 263 -0.47 23.56 -2.50
CA THR A 263 0.76 23.30 -3.24
C THR A 263 0.78 21.86 -3.81
N MET A 264 0.24 20.89 -3.09
CA MET A 264 0.23 19.48 -3.50
C MET A 264 -1.10 18.81 -3.12
N PRO A 265 -2.19 19.09 -3.86
CA PRO A 265 -3.49 18.48 -3.61
C PRO A 265 -3.46 16.98 -3.91
N GLY A 266 -4.24 16.21 -3.17
CA GLY A 266 -4.35 14.77 -3.35
C GLY A 266 -3.12 13.96 -2.92
N ARG A 267 -2.30 14.49 -2.01
CA ARG A 267 -1.21 13.76 -1.37
C ARG A 267 -1.74 12.53 -0.65
N ARG A 268 -1.05 11.41 -0.78
CA ARG A 268 -1.42 10.13 -0.18
C ARG A 268 -0.63 9.84 1.09
N ALA A 269 -1.29 9.18 2.04
CA ALA A 269 -0.64 8.60 3.21
C ALA A 269 -0.27 7.14 2.89
N SER A 270 0.86 6.95 2.18
CA SER A 270 1.34 5.63 1.79
C SER A 270 1.36 4.67 2.99
N ALA A 271 0.78 3.49 2.86
CA ALA A 271 0.86 2.43 3.84
C ALA A 271 1.95 1.40 3.46
N SER A 272 1.70 0.12 3.67
CA SER A 272 2.64 -0.96 3.39
C SER A 272 2.03 -2.06 2.53
N ALA A 273 2.84 -2.66 1.68
CA ALA A 273 2.51 -3.94 1.04
C ALA A 273 2.66 -5.12 2.03
N ASP A 274 3.59 -4.98 2.99
CA ASP A 274 3.87 -5.97 4.03
C ASP A 274 4.11 -5.28 5.40
N PRO A 275 3.14 -5.35 6.34
CA PRO A 275 3.27 -4.71 7.65
C PRO A 275 4.42 -5.27 8.51
N PHE A 276 4.74 -6.57 8.41
CA PHE A 276 5.87 -7.17 9.13
C PHE A 276 7.19 -6.55 8.67
N GLN A 277 7.42 -6.51 7.35
CA GLN A 277 8.59 -5.86 6.75
C GLN A 277 8.70 -4.39 7.22
N THR A 278 7.59 -3.65 7.21
CA THR A 278 7.58 -2.24 7.64
C THR A 278 7.93 -2.10 9.12
N THR A 279 7.47 -3.02 9.97
CA THR A 279 7.79 -3.01 11.40
C THR A 279 9.28 -3.29 11.64
N ILE A 280 9.87 -4.26 10.95
CA ILE A 280 11.32 -4.52 11.01
C ILE A 280 12.10 -3.27 10.57
N ARG A 281 11.71 -2.65 9.45
CA ARG A 281 12.36 -1.41 8.95
C ARG A 281 12.27 -0.27 9.98
N ALA A 282 11.14 -0.12 10.67
CA ALA A 282 10.97 0.89 11.72
C ALA A 282 11.91 0.64 12.91
N ILE A 283 12.09 -0.61 13.34
CA ILE A 283 13.03 -0.98 14.40
C ILE A 283 14.49 -0.73 13.96
N VAL A 284 14.86 -1.16 12.77
CA VAL A 284 16.21 -0.95 12.20
C VAL A 284 16.51 0.55 12.08
N GLY A 285 15.51 1.36 11.74
CA GLY A 285 15.62 2.81 11.57
C GLY A 285 15.70 3.63 12.86
N GLN A 286 15.50 3.03 14.05
CA GLN A 286 15.57 3.77 15.31
C GLN A 286 16.95 4.44 15.49
N GLN A 287 16.97 5.75 15.72
CA GLN A 287 18.17 6.54 16.02
C GLN A 287 19.31 6.43 14.98
N VAL A 288 18.99 6.19 13.72
CA VAL A 288 19.93 6.20 12.61
C VAL A 288 19.39 7.03 11.45
N SER A 289 20.28 7.49 10.57
CA SER A 289 19.85 8.17 9.34
C SER A 289 19.09 7.22 8.41
N LEU A 290 18.24 7.76 7.54
CA LEU A 290 17.52 6.99 6.51
C LEU A 290 18.49 6.15 5.66
N ALA A 291 19.63 6.73 5.25
CA ALA A 291 20.64 6.03 4.48
C ALA A 291 21.25 4.84 5.27
N GLY A 292 21.55 5.04 6.57
CA GLY A 292 22.05 3.97 7.45
C GLY A 292 21.02 2.84 7.60
N ALA A 293 19.76 3.18 7.85
CA ALA A 293 18.68 2.21 7.97
C ALA A 293 18.51 1.38 6.68
N ARG A 294 18.54 2.03 5.51
CA ARG A 294 18.47 1.37 4.20
C ARG A 294 19.63 0.39 4.01
N THR A 295 20.86 0.80 4.34
CA THR A 295 22.07 -0.02 4.19
C THR A 295 22.00 -1.26 5.09
N VAL A 296 21.60 -1.11 6.37
CA VAL A 296 21.47 -2.25 7.30
C VAL A 296 20.37 -3.20 6.83
N THR A 297 19.22 -2.68 6.44
CA THR A 297 18.12 -3.50 5.93
C THR A 297 18.51 -4.24 4.65
N ALA A 298 19.20 -3.58 3.71
CA ALA A 298 19.67 -4.23 2.48
C ALA A 298 20.64 -5.40 2.77
N ARG A 299 21.50 -5.27 3.77
CA ARG A 299 22.39 -6.38 4.19
C ARG A 299 21.60 -7.56 4.74
N LEU A 300 20.59 -7.32 5.57
CA LEU A 300 19.71 -8.39 6.06
C LEU A 300 18.95 -9.07 4.91
N VAL A 301 18.42 -8.29 3.97
CA VAL A 301 17.72 -8.81 2.78
C VAL A 301 18.66 -9.67 1.93
N ALA A 302 19.88 -9.19 1.64
CA ALA A 302 20.84 -9.93 0.82
C ALA A 302 21.39 -11.20 1.52
N ALA A 303 21.46 -11.21 2.85
CA ALA A 303 22.01 -12.35 3.61
C ALA A 303 20.97 -13.43 3.94
N LEU A 304 19.72 -13.04 4.17
CA LEU A 304 18.67 -13.92 4.67
C LEU A 304 17.51 -14.10 3.69
N GLY A 305 17.25 -13.10 2.85
CA GLY A 305 16.12 -13.15 1.91
C GLY A 305 16.30 -14.22 0.82
N ALA A 306 15.20 -14.81 0.37
CA ALA A 306 15.22 -15.73 -0.74
C ALA A 306 15.59 -15.00 -2.05
N PRO A 307 16.52 -15.52 -2.86
CA PRO A 307 16.77 -14.98 -4.20
C PRO A 307 15.50 -15.06 -5.05
N ILE A 308 15.25 -14.00 -5.85
CA ILE A 308 14.12 -13.94 -6.76
C ILE A 308 14.58 -14.32 -8.17
N ASP A 309 13.76 -15.11 -8.86
CA ASP A 309 14.01 -15.55 -10.22
C ASP A 309 14.18 -14.33 -11.17
N ALA A 310 15.16 -14.44 -12.08
CA ALA A 310 15.43 -13.40 -13.08
C ALA A 310 14.22 -13.10 -13.98
N ASP A 311 13.42 -14.12 -14.31
CA ASP A 311 12.20 -13.95 -15.09
C ASP A 311 11.13 -13.15 -14.33
N LEU A 312 11.11 -13.26 -13.01
CA LEU A 312 10.16 -12.54 -12.15
C LEU A 312 10.52 -11.06 -12.05
N VAL A 313 11.81 -10.72 -11.94
CA VAL A 313 12.23 -9.32 -11.74
C VAL A 313 12.17 -8.45 -13.00
N GLY A 314 12.07 -9.05 -14.19
CA GLY A 314 11.79 -8.30 -15.42
C GLY A 314 12.77 -7.21 -15.80
N GLY A 315 14.05 -7.40 -15.50
CA GLY A 315 15.12 -6.44 -15.80
C GLY A 315 15.22 -5.27 -14.80
N THR A 316 14.50 -5.31 -13.69
CA THR A 316 14.66 -4.36 -12.57
C THR A 316 15.89 -4.71 -11.73
N ALA A 317 16.27 -3.84 -10.78
CA ALA A 317 17.39 -4.09 -9.86
C ALA A 317 16.97 -4.91 -8.63
N LEU A 318 15.86 -5.61 -8.69
CA LEU A 318 15.36 -6.51 -7.62
C LEU A 318 16.17 -7.80 -7.63
N THR A 319 16.46 -8.36 -6.44
CA THR A 319 17.31 -9.55 -6.30
C THR A 319 16.80 -10.54 -5.25
N HIS A 320 16.18 -10.06 -4.17
CA HIS A 320 15.79 -10.88 -3.03
C HIS A 320 14.43 -10.47 -2.50
N ALA A 321 13.69 -11.45 -1.98
CA ALA A 321 12.52 -11.22 -1.13
C ALA A 321 12.97 -10.73 0.26
N PHE A 322 12.04 -10.16 1.02
CA PHE A 322 12.28 -9.84 2.42
C PHE A 322 12.40 -11.14 3.24
N PRO A 323 13.30 -11.20 4.23
CA PRO A 323 13.45 -12.39 5.09
C PRO A 323 12.15 -12.78 5.79
N THR A 324 11.90 -14.07 5.91
CA THR A 324 10.74 -14.58 6.65
C THR A 324 10.86 -14.33 8.14
N VAL A 325 9.77 -14.55 8.86
CA VAL A 325 9.69 -14.42 10.32
C VAL A 325 10.70 -15.36 10.98
N GLU A 326 10.75 -16.63 10.52
CA GLU A 326 11.63 -17.67 11.02
C GLU A 326 13.10 -17.34 10.75
N GLN A 327 13.41 -16.91 9.52
CA GLN A 327 14.78 -16.51 9.15
C GLN A 327 15.31 -15.37 10.03
N LEU A 328 14.46 -14.39 10.40
CA LEU A 328 14.87 -13.29 11.27
C LEU A 328 14.96 -13.70 12.75
N ALA A 329 14.13 -14.64 13.19
CA ALA A 329 14.20 -15.18 14.55
C ALA A 329 15.51 -15.96 14.80
N ASP A 330 15.92 -16.77 13.83
CA ASP A 330 17.06 -17.69 13.90
C ASP A 330 18.37 -17.11 13.35
N ALA A 331 18.35 -15.86 12.83
CA ALA A 331 19.49 -15.25 12.18
C ALA A 331 20.71 -15.13 13.12
N PRO A 332 21.94 -15.46 12.66
CA PRO A 332 23.17 -15.25 13.42
C PRO A 332 23.42 -13.78 13.76
N ASP A 333 24.05 -13.54 14.90
CA ASP A 333 24.32 -12.21 15.43
C ASP A 333 25.10 -11.31 14.44
N GLU A 334 26.03 -11.91 13.71
CA GLU A 334 26.96 -11.25 12.79
C GLU A 334 26.25 -10.57 11.61
N LEU A 335 25.05 -11.04 11.27
CA LEU A 335 24.26 -10.45 10.18
C LEU A 335 23.57 -9.13 10.57
N PHE A 336 23.41 -8.89 11.88
CA PHE A 336 22.80 -7.67 12.38
C PHE A 336 23.85 -6.57 12.61
N ALA A 337 24.13 -5.77 11.60
CA ALA A 337 25.01 -4.61 11.72
C ALA A 337 24.36 -3.46 12.53
N MET A 338 23.91 -3.77 13.76
CA MET A 338 23.19 -2.84 14.65
C MET A 338 23.47 -3.16 16.13
N PRO A 339 23.17 -2.24 17.07
CA PRO A 339 23.32 -2.48 18.51
C PRO A 339 22.53 -3.70 19.00
N THR A 340 23.08 -4.44 19.96
CA THR A 340 22.49 -5.67 20.52
C THR A 340 21.03 -5.48 20.96
N ALA A 341 20.72 -4.38 21.65
CA ALA A 341 19.34 -4.12 22.10
C ALA A 341 18.32 -4.06 20.94
N ARG A 342 18.73 -3.50 19.80
CA ARG A 342 17.89 -3.40 18.60
C ARG A 342 17.73 -4.75 17.90
N ARG A 343 18.83 -5.51 17.78
CA ARG A 343 18.83 -6.88 17.28
C ARG A 343 17.86 -7.76 18.07
N GLU A 344 17.94 -7.70 19.40
CA GLU A 344 17.03 -8.41 20.30
C GLU A 344 15.56 -7.98 20.12
N THR A 345 15.32 -6.72 19.80
CA THR A 345 13.95 -6.23 19.48
C THR A 345 13.44 -6.86 18.19
N VAL A 346 14.29 -6.95 17.15
CA VAL A 346 13.92 -7.62 15.87
C VAL A 346 13.56 -9.09 16.14
N ARG A 347 14.38 -9.83 16.91
CA ARG A 347 14.11 -11.22 17.23
C ARG A 347 12.83 -11.42 18.04
N ARG A 348 12.57 -10.55 19.04
CA ARG A 348 11.32 -10.63 19.83
C ARG A 348 10.10 -10.37 18.95
N LEU A 349 10.17 -9.41 18.04
CA LEU A 349 9.09 -9.16 17.08
C LEU A 349 8.89 -10.39 16.19
N ALA A 350 9.96 -10.95 15.63
CA ALA A 350 9.90 -12.12 14.78
C ALA A 350 9.29 -13.31 15.53
N ALA A 351 9.79 -13.63 16.73
CA ALA A 351 9.26 -14.71 17.56
C ALA A 351 7.78 -14.50 17.90
N ALA A 352 7.38 -13.30 18.35
CA ALA A 352 5.99 -12.99 18.67
C ALA A 352 5.05 -13.12 17.46
N THR A 353 5.57 -12.85 16.24
CA THR A 353 4.81 -13.02 15.00
C THR A 353 4.74 -14.49 14.59
N ALA A 354 5.83 -15.26 14.70
CA ALA A 354 5.86 -16.70 14.43
C ALA A 354 4.90 -17.47 15.34
N ASP A 355 4.87 -17.12 16.62
CA ASP A 355 4.01 -17.73 17.63
C ASP A 355 2.54 -17.29 17.52
N GLY A 356 2.21 -16.38 16.59
CA GLY A 356 0.86 -15.83 16.42
C GLY A 356 0.39 -14.93 17.57
N VAL A 357 1.27 -14.56 18.50
CA VAL A 357 0.98 -13.61 19.59
C VAL A 357 0.77 -12.20 19.04
N LEU A 358 1.55 -11.82 18.04
CA LEU A 358 1.40 -10.57 17.31
C LEU A 358 1.04 -10.86 15.85
N VAL A 359 -0.13 -10.44 15.43
CA VAL A 359 -0.57 -10.51 14.04
C VAL A 359 -0.42 -9.13 13.40
N LEU A 360 0.23 -9.09 12.22
CA LEU A 360 0.46 -7.86 11.45
C LEU A 360 -0.12 -8.04 10.05
N ASP A 361 -1.45 -7.96 9.95
CA ASP A 361 -2.17 -8.07 8.67
C ASP A 361 -3.21 -6.94 8.50
N ALA A 362 -3.89 -6.95 7.37
CA ALA A 362 -4.88 -5.91 7.04
C ALA A 362 -6.15 -5.97 7.91
N GLY A 363 -6.41 -7.09 8.59
CA GLY A 363 -7.62 -7.32 9.36
C GLY A 363 -7.52 -7.05 10.85
N VAL A 364 -6.35 -6.66 11.36
CA VAL A 364 -6.14 -6.46 12.79
C VAL A 364 -6.86 -5.23 13.34
N ASP A 365 -7.13 -5.27 14.63
CA ASP A 365 -7.54 -4.09 15.39
C ASP A 365 -6.30 -3.22 15.68
N HIS A 366 -6.32 -1.98 15.24
CA HIS A 366 -5.16 -1.09 15.34
C HIS A 366 -4.84 -0.69 16.78
N VAL A 367 -5.86 -0.55 17.65
CA VAL A 367 -5.69 -0.19 19.06
C VAL A 367 -5.05 -1.37 19.81
N GLU A 368 -5.58 -2.56 19.60
CA GLU A 368 -5.05 -3.79 20.20
C GLU A 368 -3.63 -4.07 19.69
N THR A 369 -3.39 -3.96 18.38
CA THR A 369 -2.05 -4.18 17.80
C THR A 369 -1.03 -3.19 18.35
N ARG A 370 -1.41 -1.90 18.49
CA ARG A 370 -0.57 -0.89 19.13
C ARG A 370 -0.21 -1.27 20.57
N ALA A 371 -1.19 -1.70 21.35
CA ALA A 371 -0.96 -2.12 22.73
C ALA A 371 0.01 -3.30 22.81
N ARG A 372 -0.17 -4.34 21.99
CA ARG A 372 0.72 -5.50 21.89
C ARG A 372 2.14 -5.13 21.44
N LEU A 373 2.28 -4.20 20.50
CA LEU A 373 3.59 -3.69 20.09
C LEU A 373 4.33 -3.02 21.25
N LEU A 374 3.64 -2.26 22.10
CA LEU A 374 4.22 -1.59 23.25
C LEU A 374 4.67 -2.56 24.38
N GLU A 375 4.12 -3.77 24.43
CA GLU A 375 4.55 -4.82 25.35
C GLU A 375 5.92 -5.40 24.97
N LEU A 376 6.33 -5.26 23.69
CA LEU A 376 7.62 -5.75 23.21
C LEU A 376 8.75 -4.80 23.64
N LYS A 377 9.66 -5.31 24.48
CA LYS A 377 10.84 -4.54 24.91
C LYS A 377 11.65 -4.04 23.70
N GLY A 378 11.83 -2.73 23.61
CA GLY A 378 12.53 -2.04 22.52
C GLY A 378 11.61 -1.37 21.52
N ILE A 379 10.28 -1.54 21.63
CA ILE A 379 9.29 -0.81 20.85
C ILE A 379 8.66 0.26 21.75
N GLY A 380 8.96 1.51 21.44
CA GLY A 380 8.37 2.67 22.11
C GLY A 380 7.15 3.23 21.37
N PRO A 381 6.49 4.27 21.94
CA PRO A 381 5.29 4.87 21.35
C PRO A 381 5.47 5.30 19.89
N TRP A 382 6.59 5.96 19.56
CA TRP A 382 6.87 6.39 18.19
C TRP A 382 6.87 5.21 17.21
N THR A 383 7.56 4.11 17.55
CA THR A 383 7.66 2.94 16.68
C THR A 383 6.29 2.26 16.53
N ALA A 384 5.55 2.10 17.64
CA ALA A 384 4.20 1.51 17.61
C ALA A 384 3.24 2.35 16.76
N ASP A 385 3.23 3.67 16.95
CA ASP A 385 2.41 4.61 16.17
C ASP A 385 2.82 4.64 14.70
N TYR A 386 4.11 4.60 14.40
CA TYR A 386 4.61 4.51 13.02
C TYR A 386 4.14 3.22 12.33
N VAL A 387 4.16 2.08 13.04
CA VAL A 387 3.66 0.80 12.50
C VAL A 387 2.16 0.86 12.25
N VAL A 388 1.38 1.44 13.18
CA VAL A 388 -0.07 1.62 12.98
C VAL A 388 -0.36 2.50 11.76
N MET A 389 0.39 3.58 11.59
CA MET A 389 0.25 4.49 10.45
C MET A 389 0.74 3.87 9.14
N ARG A 390 2.03 3.50 9.09
CA ARG A 390 2.70 3.09 7.85
C ARG A 390 2.54 1.59 7.54
N GLY A 391 2.53 0.74 8.58
CA GLY A 391 2.34 -0.70 8.43
C GLY A 391 0.89 -1.05 8.14
N LEU A 392 -0.03 -0.53 8.95
CA LEU A 392 -1.44 -0.90 8.91
C LEU A 392 -2.33 0.10 8.17
N GLY A 393 -1.80 1.28 7.78
CA GLY A 393 -2.50 2.27 6.98
C GLY A 393 -3.57 3.07 7.75
N HIS A 394 -3.36 3.31 9.05
CA HIS A 394 -4.31 4.12 9.83
C HIS A 394 -4.24 5.60 9.41
N PRO A 395 -5.36 6.23 9.05
CA PRO A 395 -5.39 7.59 8.50
C PRO A 395 -5.19 8.67 9.56
N ASP A 396 -5.39 8.34 10.83
CA ASP A 396 -5.46 9.30 11.94
C ASP A 396 -4.45 9.01 13.04
N VAL A 397 -3.16 9.01 12.67
CA VAL A 397 -2.03 8.91 13.60
C VAL A 397 -1.18 10.17 13.48
N PHE A 398 -0.78 10.73 14.62
CA PHE A 398 0.22 11.79 14.69
C PHE A 398 1.41 11.33 15.52
N LEU A 399 2.61 11.40 14.94
CA LEU A 399 3.87 11.02 15.59
C LEU A 399 4.39 12.20 16.42
N SER A 400 3.89 12.37 17.63
CA SER A 400 4.13 13.54 18.49
C SER A 400 5.61 13.76 18.89
N THR A 401 6.46 12.74 18.72
CA THR A 401 7.91 12.80 19.00
C THR A 401 8.76 12.67 17.74
N ASP A 402 8.16 12.74 16.56
CA ASP A 402 8.89 12.69 15.28
C ASP A 402 9.63 14.01 15.04
N LEU A 403 10.96 13.96 15.05
CA LEU A 403 11.79 15.16 14.93
C LEU A 403 11.59 15.89 13.60
N VAL A 404 11.33 15.16 12.52
CA VAL A 404 11.11 15.75 11.19
C VAL A 404 9.79 16.53 11.20
N ALA A 405 8.73 15.92 11.71
CA ALA A 405 7.43 16.59 11.85
C ALA A 405 7.49 17.82 12.77
N LEU A 406 8.12 17.67 13.94
CA LEU A 406 8.27 18.78 14.90
C LEU A 406 9.10 19.92 14.34
N ASN A 407 10.15 19.65 13.56
CA ASN A 407 10.94 20.69 12.89
C ASN A 407 10.12 21.39 11.80
N ALA A 408 9.34 20.64 11.01
CA ALA A 408 8.43 21.21 10.02
C ALA A 408 7.38 22.12 10.68
N MET A 409 6.75 21.66 11.75
CA MET A 409 5.76 22.43 12.50
C MET A 409 6.37 23.72 13.03
N ARG A 410 7.54 23.66 13.66
CA ARG A 410 8.24 24.85 14.17
C ARG A 410 8.54 25.86 13.06
N ALA A 411 9.04 25.37 11.91
CA ALA A 411 9.33 26.24 10.75
C ALA A 411 8.08 26.91 10.18
N LEU A 412 6.92 26.29 10.35
CA LEU A 412 5.61 26.75 9.90
C LEU A 412 4.84 27.54 10.97
N GLY A 413 5.40 27.73 12.18
CA GLY A 413 4.73 28.41 13.29
C GLY A 413 3.58 27.61 13.91
N LEU A 414 3.62 26.27 13.80
CA LEU A 414 2.64 25.35 14.36
C LEU A 414 3.18 24.72 15.67
N GLU A 415 2.26 24.44 16.59
CA GLU A 415 2.55 23.74 17.83
C GLU A 415 2.05 22.27 17.77
N PRO A 416 2.70 21.32 18.47
CA PRO A 416 2.28 19.93 18.49
C PRO A 416 0.81 19.72 18.90
N THR A 417 0.26 20.61 19.71
CA THR A 417 -1.15 20.61 20.13
C THR A 417 -2.13 20.91 18.99
N ASP A 418 -1.67 21.55 17.92
CA ASP A 418 -2.52 21.83 16.74
C ASP A 418 -2.94 20.56 16.01
N ALA A 419 -2.18 19.49 16.16
CA ALA A 419 -2.47 18.20 15.52
C ALA A 419 -3.86 17.62 15.89
N VAL A 420 -4.45 18.04 17.01
CA VAL A 420 -5.82 17.64 17.41
C VAL A 420 -6.85 18.09 16.37
N ARG A 421 -6.62 19.22 15.70
CA ARG A 421 -7.54 19.82 14.72
C ARG A 421 -7.54 19.07 13.37
N TRP A 422 -6.53 18.24 13.13
CA TRP A 422 -6.37 17.52 11.87
C TRP A 422 -7.05 16.14 11.87
N ALA A 423 -7.64 15.75 13.02
CA ALA A 423 -8.42 14.53 13.08
C ALA A 423 -9.64 14.63 12.14
N PRO A 424 -10.00 13.54 11.44
CA PRO A 424 -9.45 12.19 11.50
C PRO A 424 -8.33 11.91 10.45
N TRP A 425 -7.60 12.93 9.99
CA TRP A 425 -6.64 12.85 8.87
C TRP A 425 -5.19 13.20 9.26
N ARG A 426 -4.82 12.93 10.53
CA ARG A 426 -3.50 13.31 11.08
C ARG A 426 -2.32 12.65 10.33
N SER A 427 -2.49 11.46 9.79
CA SER A 427 -1.46 10.80 8.97
C SER A 427 -1.20 11.55 7.67
N TYR A 428 -2.22 12.09 7.04
CA TYR A 428 -2.07 12.92 5.82
C TYR A 428 -1.42 14.26 6.12
N ALA A 429 -1.84 14.92 7.22
CA ALA A 429 -1.18 16.13 7.68
C ALA A 429 0.32 15.91 7.92
N LEU A 430 0.68 14.77 8.52
CA LEU A 430 2.07 14.39 8.75
C LEU A 430 2.86 14.22 7.44
N HIS A 431 2.26 13.62 6.41
CA HIS A 431 2.88 13.51 5.09
C HIS A 431 3.09 14.88 4.41
N HIS A 432 2.18 15.85 4.60
CA HIS A 432 2.39 17.23 4.17
C HIS A 432 3.55 17.89 4.92
N LEU A 433 3.63 17.70 6.23
CA LEU A 433 4.73 18.25 7.06
C LEU A 433 6.08 17.67 6.67
N TRP A 434 6.19 16.35 6.47
CA TRP A 434 7.45 15.73 6.04
C TRP A 434 7.94 16.26 4.70
N ALA A 435 7.05 16.48 3.75
CA ALA A 435 7.40 17.00 2.45
C ALA A 435 7.76 18.48 2.46
N SER A 436 7.20 19.28 3.40
CA SER A 436 7.48 20.72 3.49
C SER A 436 8.94 21.03 3.82
N LEU A 437 9.62 20.19 4.61
CA LEU A 437 11.04 20.38 4.93
C LEU A 437 11.96 20.30 3.71
N GLY A 438 11.69 19.39 2.77
CA GLY A 438 12.46 19.31 1.53
C GLY A 438 12.36 20.59 0.69
N THR A 439 11.19 21.22 0.66
CA THR A 439 10.97 22.52 -0.03
C THR A 439 11.52 23.69 0.74
N LEU A 440 11.42 23.70 2.06
CA LEU A 440 12.00 24.75 2.92
C LEU A 440 13.52 24.77 2.85
N ASP A 441 14.18 23.61 2.89
CA ASP A 441 15.63 23.48 2.73
C ASP A 441 16.10 23.90 1.34
N ALA A 442 15.31 23.65 0.29
CA ALA A 442 15.60 24.09 -1.07
C ALA A 442 15.48 25.63 -1.20
N ALA A 443 14.44 26.22 -0.61
CA ALA A 443 14.24 27.66 -0.58
C ALA A 443 15.33 28.38 0.22
N ALA A 444 15.73 27.83 1.37
CA ALA A 444 16.84 28.37 2.17
C ALA A 444 18.16 28.36 1.42
N ARG A 445 18.48 27.28 0.67
CA ARG A 445 19.67 27.19 -0.18
C ARG A 445 19.64 28.14 -1.36
N SER A 446 18.47 28.44 -1.93
CA SER A 446 18.33 29.40 -3.03
C SER A 446 18.41 30.86 -2.56
N ALA A 447 18.00 31.14 -1.31
CA ALA A 447 18.09 32.46 -0.71
C ALA A 447 19.51 32.82 -0.26
N THR A 448 20.35 31.84 0.07
CA THR A 448 21.79 31.98 0.26
C THR A 448 22.48 31.81 -1.08
N GLY A 449 22.43 32.84 -1.95
CA GLY A 449 23.09 32.86 -3.25
C GLY A 449 24.58 32.53 -3.14
N PRO A 450 25.25 32.11 -4.25
CA PRO A 450 26.63 31.68 -4.19
C PRO A 450 27.52 32.81 -3.70
N THR A 451 28.16 32.61 -2.56
CA THR A 451 29.24 33.48 -2.09
C THR A 451 30.30 33.46 -3.15
N LEU A 452 30.40 34.55 -3.96
CA LEU A 452 31.46 34.76 -4.94
C LEU A 452 32.81 34.68 -4.20
N GLY A 453 33.50 33.57 -4.36
CA GLY A 453 34.87 33.41 -3.93
C GLY A 453 35.72 34.43 -4.66
N GLN A 454 36.31 35.37 -3.91
CA GLN A 454 37.32 36.28 -4.44
C GLN A 454 38.48 35.44 -4.98
N PRO A 455 39.00 35.77 -6.16
CA PRO A 455 40.21 35.11 -6.69
C PRO A 455 41.41 35.50 -5.84
N VAL A 456 42.08 34.54 -5.24
CA VAL A 456 43.41 34.71 -4.63
C VAL A 456 44.39 34.99 -5.73
N THR A 457 44.84 36.24 -5.87
CA THR A 457 45.96 36.60 -6.71
C THR A 457 47.26 36.04 -6.10
N SER A 458 47.80 35.01 -6.70
CA SER A 458 49.13 34.49 -6.40
C SER A 458 50.20 35.44 -7.00
N THR A 459 50.84 36.22 -6.18
CA THR A 459 52.04 37.01 -6.55
C THR A 459 53.24 36.07 -6.56
N THR A 460 53.68 35.67 -7.77
CA THR A 460 54.91 34.94 -7.98
C THR A 460 56.08 35.92 -7.79
N ARG A 461 56.84 35.76 -6.73
CA ARG A 461 58.18 36.43 -6.58
C ARG A 461 59.22 35.56 -7.27
N THR A 462 59.69 36.05 -8.41
CA THR A 462 60.95 35.63 -9.04
C THR A 462 62.09 36.07 -8.14
N ARG A 463 62.95 35.16 -7.74
CA ARG A 463 64.31 35.42 -7.28
C ARG A 463 65.31 35.08 -8.43
N SER A 464 65.96 36.09 -8.92
CA SER A 464 67.20 35.98 -9.69
C SER A 464 68.37 35.95 -8.71
N SER A 465 69.27 35.02 -8.87
CA SER A 465 70.76 34.98 -8.86
C SER A 465 71.18 33.54 -8.59
#